data_281cacf55701cf5c9e805374c24a619f
#
_entry.id   281cacf55701cf5c9e805374c24a619f
#
_cell.length_a   1.000
_cell.length_b   1.000
_cell.length_c   1.000
_cell.angle_alpha   90.00
_cell.angle_beta   90.00
_cell.angle_gamma   90.00
#
_symmetry.space_group_name_H-M   'P 1'
#
loop_
_entity.id
_entity.type
_entity.pdbx_description
1 polymer ?
#
loop_
_entity_poly.entity_id
_entity_poly.type
_entity_poly.pdbx_seq_one_letter_code
_entity_poly.pdbx_strand_id
1 'polypeptide(L)'
;MVSYLTTEMKAGELRSRRSAMLLLSQESCVTLKRRGDLKEERDRGYIHIYTGTGKGKTTAAIGLAIRALGAGKRVLFAQFMKTADFSEHRLLKTLDGLDLLTFGKPFFIASEDHREGAAQIDAQPVFFFAKGEPPSFYREWVKDGLREVEERLQGYALIVLDEILVALSFGLTTEEEIVALLQKTKVGQDILLTGRNASSGLIALADVVTEMVERKHYYRQGVRARVGIDE
;
A
#
# COMPACT_ATOMS: atom_id res chain seq x y z
N MET A 1 -12.40 -0.50 24.66
CA MET A 1 -13.14 -1.41 25.54
C MET A 1 -14.20 -2.10 24.67
N VAL A 2 -13.88 -3.27 24.13
CA VAL A 2 -14.78 -4.03 23.25
C VAL A 2 -15.20 -5.26 24.03
N SER A 3 -16.50 -5.33 24.37
CA SER A 3 -17.10 -6.45 25.11
C SER A 3 -17.40 -7.58 24.14
N TYR A 4 -16.80 -8.74 24.37
CA TYR A 4 -17.17 -10.01 23.71
C TYR A 4 -18.38 -10.58 24.44
N LEU A 5 -19.49 -10.78 23.71
CA LEU A 5 -20.63 -11.58 24.16
C LEU A 5 -20.30 -13.06 23.95
N THR A 6 -20.09 -13.80 25.02
CA THR A 6 -20.03 -15.26 25.04
C THR A 6 -21.45 -15.81 25.14
N THR A 7 -21.89 -16.52 24.11
CA THR A 7 -23.16 -17.28 24.15
C THR A 7 -22.83 -18.70 24.62
N GLU A 8 -23.27 -19.05 25.83
CA GLU A 8 -23.23 -20.44 26.35
C GLU A 8 -24.23 -21.34 25.62
N MET A 9 -23.73 -22.34 24.92
CA MET A 9 -24.57 -23.39 24.34
C MET A 9 -24.74 -24.55 25.33
N LYS A 10 -25.99 -24.90 25.57
CA LYS A 10 -26.37 -25.97 26.51
C LYS A 10 -25.99 -27.39 26.02
N ALA A 11 -25.57 -28.23 26.95
CA ALA A 11 -24.97 -29.56 26.76
C ALA A 11 -25.92 -30.69 26.22
N GLY A 12 -26.99 -30.36 25.51
CA GLY A 12 -28.00 -31.30 25.07
C GLY A 12 -27.92 -31.80 23.61
N GLU A 13 -27.17 -31.11 22.75
CA GLU A 13 -27.21 -31.36 21.28
C GLU A 13 -26.06 -32.22 20.72
N LEU A 14 -25.23 -32.82 21.56
CA LEU A 14 -23.99 -33.48 21.15
C LEU A 14 -24.17 -34.96 20.72
N ARG A 15 -25.38 -35.50 20.69
CA ARG A 15 -25.57 -36.95 20.35
C ARG A 15 -26.03 -37.26 18.92
N SER A 16 -26.41 -36.28 18.11
CA SER A 16 -26.98 -36.52 16.75
C SER A 16 -26.04 -36.28 15.58
N ARG A 17 -24.79 -35.81 15.81
CA ARG A 17 -23.88 -35.44 14.72
C ARG A 17 -22.65 -36.34 14.52
N ARG A 18 -22.65 -37.53 15.11
CA ARG A 18 -21.51 -38.49 14.93
C ARG A 18 -21.47 -39.21 13.58
N SER A 19 -22.51 -39.12 12.76
CA SER A 19 -22.56 -39.82 11.45
C SER A 19 -22.29 -38.94 10.24
N ALA A 20 -22.21 -37.61 10.40
CA ALA A 20 -21.92 -36.69 9.28
C ALA A 20 -20.44 -36.23 9.20
N MET A 21 -19.59 -36.74 10.11
CA MET A 21 -18.20 -36.26 10.25
C MET A 21 -17.16 -37.19 9.65
N LEU A 22 -17.58 -38.12 8.75
CA LEU A 22 -16.68 -39.10 8.15
C LEU A 22 -16.43 -38.90 6.65
N LEU A 23 -16.83 -37.72 6.05
CA LEU A 23 -16.62 -37.45 4.62
C LEU A 23 -15.95 -36.08 4.33
N LEU A 24 -15.34 -35.43 5.32
CA LEU A 24 -14.48 -34.25 5.10
C LEU A 24 -13.11 -34.49 5.73
N SER A 25 -12.48 -35.60 5.34
CA SER A 25 -11.07 -35.85 5.59
C SER A 25 -10.24 -35.29 4.44
N GLN A 26 -9.23 -34.54 4.79
CA GLN A 26 -8.17 -33.99 3.96
C GLN A 26 -8.45 -32.57 3.42
N GLU A 27 -8.35 -31.60 4.32
CA GLU A 27 -7.72 -30.32 4.09
C GLU A 27 -8.02 -29.39 5.27
N SER A 28 -7.11 -29.28 6.15
CA SER A 28 -6.87 -28.26 7.17
C SER A 28 -6.37 -28.89 8.47
N CYS A 29 -5.20 -29.51 8.40
CA CYS A 29 -4.39 -29.67 9.60
C CYS A 29 -3.87 -28.25 9.96
N VAL A 30 -4.62 -27.52 10.77
CA VAL A 30 -4.08 -26.34 11.47
C VAL A 30 -3.04 -26.87 12.44
N THR A 31 -1.81 -26.94 11.99
CA THR A 31 -0.67 -27.26 12.86
C THR A 31 -0.58 -26.14 13.88
N LEU A 32 -0.94 -26.41 15.14
CA LEU A 32 -0.70 -25.49 16.24
C LEU A 32 0.80 -25.23 16.33
N LYS A 33 1.25 -24.08 15.87
CA LYS A 33 2.65 -23.66 15.90
C LYS A 33 3.13 -23.60 17.34
N ARG A 34 4.33 -24.12 17.61
CA ARG A 34 4.94 -24.08 18.94
C ARG A 34 5.25 -22.63 19.31
N ARG A 35 5.34 -22.35 20.61
CA ARG A 35 5.58 -20.99 21.15
C ARG A 35 6.86 -20.33 20.61
N GLY A 36 7.85 -21.14 20.16
CA GLY A 36 9.07 -20.67 19.47
C GLY A 36 8.79 -20.18 18.05
N ASP A 37 7.97 -20.91 17.28
CA ASP A 37 7.62 -20.58 15.91
C ASP A 37 6.85 -19.25 15.84
N LEU A 38 6.03 -18.94 16.86
CA LEU A 38 5.30 -17.67 16.97
C LEU A 38 6.21 -16.49 17.29
N LYS A 39 7.38 -16.71 17.90
CA LYS A 39 8.34 -15.64 18.17
C LYS A 39 9.11 -15.27 16.92
N GLU A 40 9.60 -16.25 16.16
CA GLU A 40 10.27 -16.04 14.88
C GLU A 40 9.33 -15.35 13.86
N GLU A 41 8.04 -15.70 13.87
CA GLU A 41 7.04 -15.12 12.99
C GLU A 41 6.72 -13.67 13.39
N ARG A 42 6.81 -13.28 14.67
CA ARG A 42 6.62 -11.91 15.15
C ARG A 42 7.76 -10.97 14.76
N ASP A 43 8.95 -11.51 14.54
CA ASP A 43 10.13 -10.73 14.15
C ASP A 43 10.22 -10.58 12.61
N ARG A 44 9.39 -11.27 11.84
CA ARG A 44 9.29 -11.13 10.40
C ARG A 44 8.60 -9.80 10.04
N GLY A 45 9.12 -9.09 9.08
CA GLY A 45 8.42 -7.96 8.46
C GLY A 45 7.30 -8.43 7.54
N TYR A 46 6.29 -7.60 7.32
CA TYR A 46 5.10 -7.91 6.56
C TYR A 46 4.92 -6.98 5.36
N ILE A 47 4.38 -7.53 4.27
CA ILE A 47 4.04 -6.77 3.07
C ILE A 47 2.57 -6.35 3.17
N HIS A 48 2.34 -5.03 3.17
CA HIS A 48 1.01 -4.44 3.18
C HIS A 48 0.71 -3.82 1.81
N ILE A 49 -0.53 -3.92 1.37
CA ILE A 49 -1.04 -3.26 0.17
C ILE A 49 -2.30 -2.46 0.51
N TYR A 50 -2.28 -1.14 0.22
CA TYR A 50 -3.48 -0.31 0.23
C TYR A 50 -3.84 0.04 -1.21
N THR A 51 -4.91 -0.54 -1.72
CA THR A 51 -5.33 -0.41 -3.12
C THR A 51 -6.78 0.06 -3.26
N GLY A 52 -7.31 0.06 -4.46
CA GLY A 52 -8.69 0.40 -4.77
C GLY A 52 -8.89 1.82 -5.31
N THR A 53 -10.12 2.09 -5.74
CA THR A 53 -10.53 3.35 -6.40
C THR A 53 -10.82 4.48 -5.43
N GLY A 54 -11.11 4.15 -4.16
CA GLY A 54 -11.49 5.11 -3.13
C GLY A 54 -10.34 5.98 -2.66
N LYS A 55 -10.70 7.15 -2.14
CA LYS A 55 -9.80 8.10 -1.47
C LYS A 55 -9.27 7.51 -0.16
N GLY A 56 -8.07 7.93 0.25
CA GLY A 56 -7.53 7.69 1.59
C GLY A 56 -6.32 6.76 1.65
N LYS A 57 -5.84 6.19 0.53
CA LYS A 57 -4.65 5.31 0.52
C LYS A 57 -3.42 5.99 1.10
N THR A 58 -3.01 7.13 0.56
CA THR A 58 -1.89 7.95 1.10
C THR A 58 -2.16 8.39 2.53
N THR A 59 -3.40 8.82 2.85
CA THR A 59 -3.78 9.24 4.21
C THR A 59 -3.61 8.10 5.21
N ALA A 60 -4.02 6.89 4.85
CA ALA A 60 -3.83 5.70 5.69
C ALA A 60 -2.35 5.33 5.82
N ALA A 61 -1.56 5.47 4.74
CA ALA A 61 -0.11 5.25 4.77
C ALA A 61 0.59 6.23 5.72
N ILE A 62 0.22 7.51 5.67
CA ILE A 62 0.70 8.53 6.62
C ILE A 62 0.30 8.16 8.04
N GLY A 63 -0.95 7.73 8.27
CA GLY A 63 -1.41 7.26 9.57
C GLY A 63 -0.60 6.08 10.12
N LEU A 64 -0.22 5.12 9.27
CA LEU A 64 0.65 4.01 9.64
C LEU A 64 2.07 4.51 9.99
N ALA A 65 2.62 5.44 9.18
CA ALA A 65 3.92 6.06 9.45
C ALA A 65 3.94 6.77 10.81
N ILE A 66 2.91 7.57 11.12
CA ILE A 66 2.77 8.24 12.43
C ILE A 66 2.71 7.23 13.59
N ARG A 67 2.00 6.11 13.43
CA ARG A 67 1.99 5.05 14.45
C ARG A 67 3.36 4.42 14.66
N ALA A 68 4.09 4.18 13.58
CA ALA A 68 5.45 3.63 13.65
C ALA A 68 6.39 4.58 14.38
N LEU A 69 6.37 5.88 14.03
CA LEU A 69 7.14 6.92 14.72
C LEU A 69 6.77 7.02 16.20
N GLY A 70 5.47 7.00 16.53
CA GLY A 70 5.00 7.00 17.93
C GLY A 70 5.46 5.78 18.74
N ALA A 71 5.82 4.69 18.07
CA ALA A 71 6.44 3.51 18.67
C ALA A 71 7.99 3.55 18.67
N GLY A 72 8.60 4.68 18.33
CA GLY A 72 10.06 4.87 18.26
C GLY A 72 10.71 4.18 17.04
N LYS A 73 9.93 3.78 16.04
CA LYS A 73 10.42 3.15 14.81
C LYS A 73 10.79 4.22 13.77
N ARG A 74 11.86 3.98 13.02
CA ARG A 74 12.20 4.84 11.87
C ARG A 74 11.40 4.45 10.63
N VAL A 75 11.00 5.45 9.84
CA VAL A 75 10.18 5.30 8.64
C VAL A 75 10.88 5.90 7.42
N LEU A 76 10.97 5.15 6.32
CA LEU A 76 11.28 5.66 5.01
C LEU A 76 9.96 5.83 4.23
N PHE A 77 9.62 7.06 3.86
CA PHE A 77 8.40 7.38 3.13
C PHE A 77 8.76 7.86 1.73
N ALA A 78 8.62 6.99 0.73
CA ALA A 78 8.91 7.27 -0.66
C ALA A 78 7.60 7.46 -1.44
N GLN A 79 7.40 8.65 -2.00
CA GLN A 79 6.23 8.97 -2.84
C GLN A 79 6.63 9.04 -4.31
N PHE A 80 6.05 8.15 -5.08
CA PHE A 80 6.20 8.13 -6.52
C PHE A 80 5.14 9.02 -7.18
N MET A 81 5.47 9.58 -8.35
CA MET A 81 4.56 10.41 -9.16
C MET A 81 4.02 11.67 -8.47
N LYS A 82 4.59 12.06 -7.34
CA LYS A 82 4.25 13.28 -6.61
C LYS A 82 5.45 14.21 -6.49
N THR A 83 5.22 15.52 -6.62
CA THR A 83 6.21 16.57 -6.32
C THR A 83 6.25 16.86 -4.82
N ALA A 84 7.25 17.64 -4.38
CA ALA A 84 7.48 17.94 -2.97
C ALA A 84 6.54 19.03 -2.38
N ASP A 85 5.45 19.42 -3.07
CA ASP A 85 4.65 20.60 -2.75
C ASP A 85 3.29 20.32 -2.13
N PHE A 86 2.97 19.05 -1.87
CA PHE A 86 1.73 18.67 -1.21
C PHE A 86 1.71 19.06 0.27
N SER A 87 0.51 19.29 0.81
CA SER A 87 0.32 19.79 2.16
C SER A 87 0.96 18.89 3.23
N GLU A 88 0.90 17.58 3.08
CA GLU A 88 1.50 16.61 4.00
C GLU A 88 3.03 16.71 4.08
N HIS A 89 3.70 17.12 2.99
CA HIS A 89 5.17 17.19 2.96
C HIS A 89 5.73 18.22 3.95
N ARG A 90 5.00 19.31 4.19
CA ARG A 90 5.41 20.34 5.14
C ARG A 90 5.56 19.78 6.54
N LEU A 91 4.63 18.89 6.93
CA LEU A 91 4.67 18.23 8.23
C LEU A 91 5.64 17.05 8.22
N LEU A 92 5.57 16.15 7.23
CA LEU A 92 6.38 14.93 7.19
C LEU A 92 7.88 15.23 7.27
N LYS A 93 8.35 16.32 6.63
CA LYS A 93 9.75 16.75 6.67
C LYS A 93 10.23 17.20 8.05
N THR A 94 9.33 17.50 8.99
CA THR A 94 9.67 17.94 10.35
C THR A 94 9.62 16.82 11.38
N LEU A 95 9.18 15.62 10.98
CA LEU A 95 9.03 14.52 11.93
C LEU A 95 10.36 13.78 12.11
N ASP A 96 10.84 13.77 13.35
CA ASP A 96 12.02 12.98 13.72
C ASP A 96 11.80 11.50 13.45
N GLY A 97 12.79 10.86 12.82
CA GLY A 97 12.73 9.43 12.48
C GLY A 97 11.99 9.11 11.18
N LEU A 98 11.50 10.12 10.45
CA LEU A 98 10.95 9.96 9.12
C LEU A 98 11.86 10.59 8.07
N ASP A 99 12.26 9.80 7.08
CA ASP A 99 12.91 10.29 5.88
C ASP A 99 11.92 10.27 4.71
N LEU A 100 11.66 11.46 4.13
CA LEU A 100 10.74 11.63 3.01
C LEU A 100 11.52 11.73 1.70
N LEU A 101 11.20 10.86 0.75
CA LEU A 101 11.67 10.93 -0.64
C LEU A 101 10.49 11.19 -1.57
N THR A 102 10.70 12.01 -2.61
CA THR A 102 9.66 12.31 -3.60
C THR A 102 10.19 12.13 -5.01
N PHE A 103 9.52 11.30 -5.79
CA PHE A 103 9.89 10.93 -7.15
C PHE A 103 8.77 11.29 -8.12
N GLY A 104 8.61 12.58 -8.38
CA GLY A 104 7.61 13.12 -9.28
C GLY A 104 8.08 14.36 -10.01
N LYS A 105 7.31 14.80 -10.98
CA LYS A 105 7.54 16.01 -11.79
C LYS A 105 6.38 16.98 -11.58
N PRO A 106 6.56 18.28 -11.81
CA PRO A 106 5.51 19.28 -11.63
C PRO A 106 4.47 19.23 -12.78
N PHE A 107 4.09 18.02 -13.17
CA PHE A 107 3.02 17.73 -14.11
C PHE A 107 2.49 16.32 -13.88
N PHE A 108 1.22 16.11 -14.20
CA PHE A 108 0.64 14.77 -14.19
C PHE A 108 0.95 14.03 -15.49
N ILE A 109 0.93 12.71 -15.43
CA ILE A 109 0.93 11.88 -16.62
C ILE A 109 -0.38 11.08 -16.67
N ALA A 110 -0.92 10.90 -17.84
CA ALA A 110 -2.12 10.11 -18.08
C ALA A 110 -2.02 9.37 -19.42
N SER A 111 -2.58 8.17 -19.46
CA SER A 111 -2.75 7.49 -20.74
C SER A 111 -3.85 8.17 -21.58
N GLU A 112 -3.70 8.21 -22.90
CA GLU A 112 -4.64 8.89 -23.81
C GLU A 112 -6.06 8.36 -23.72
N ASP A 113 -6.25 7.09 -23.39
CA ASP A 113 -7.56 6.49 -23.16
C ASP A 113 -8.30 7.06 -21.94
N HIS A 114 -7.63 7.83 -21.09
CA HIS A 114 -8.19 8.54 -19.93
C HIS A 114 -8.25 10.07 -20.12
N ARG A 115 -8.08 10.58 -21.33
CA ARG A 115 -7.99 12.03 -21.63
C ARG A 115 -9.22 12.82 -21.16
N GLU A 116 -10.42 12.28 -21.33
CA GLU A 116 -11.65 12.97 -20.91
C GLU A 116 -11.75 13.20 -19.40
N GLY A 117 -11.25 12.25 -18.59
CA GLY A 117 -11.19 12.39 -17.12
C GLY A 117 -10.03 13.28 -16.65
N ALA A 118 -8.93 13.30 -17.38
CA ALA A 118 -7.74 14.07 -17.01
C ALA A 118 -7.85 15.57 -17.32
N ALA A 119 -8.69 15.98 -18.26
CA ALA A 119 -8.92 17.38 -18.61
C ALA A 119 -9.52 18.22 -17.46
N GLN A 120 -9.96 17.58 -16.38
CA GLN A 120 -10.52 18.21 -15.17
C GLN A 120 -9.49 18.33 -14.02
N ILE A 121 -8.25 17.91 -14.23
CA ILE A 121 -7.20 18.03 -13.20
C ILE A 121 -6.75 19.48 -13.16
N ASP A 122 -7.07 20.18 -12.07
CA ASP A 122 -6.81 21.59 -11.88
C ASP A 122 -5.31 21.94 -11.77
N ALA A 123 -4.94 23.03 -12.40
CA ALA A 123 -3.72 23.81 -12.18
C ALA A 123 -2.37 23.21 -12.57
N GLN A 124 -2.23 21.92 -12.85
CA GLN A 124 -0.96 21.36 -13.32
C GLN A 124 -1.06 20.83 -14.75
N PRO A 125 -0.02 20.98 -15.57
CA PRO A 125 -0.02 20.42 -16.92
C PRO A 125 -0.10 18.89 -16.86
N VAL A 126 -0.85 18.30 -17.80
CA VAL A 126 -0.96 16.84 -17.96
C VAL A 126 -0.22 16.44 -19.22
N PHE A 127 0.73 15.54 -19.09
CA PHE A 127 1.40 14.92 -20.23
C PHE A 127 0.68 13.61 -20.58
N PHE A 128 0.12 13.56 -21.80
CA PHE A 128 -0.56 12.36 -22.29
C PHE A 128 0.40 11.48 -23.06
N PHE A 129 0.27 10.17 -22.89
CA PHE A 129 1.06 9.16 -23.59
C PHE A 129 0.18 8.02 -24.11
N ALA A 130 0.62 7.38 -25.21
CA ALA A 130 -0.08 6.24 -25.79
C ALA A 130 -0.09 5.06 -24.80
N LYS A 131 -1.19 4.32 -24.75
CA LYS A 131 -1.34 3.18 -23.84
C LYS A 131 -0.21 2.18 -24.03
N GLY A 132 0.48 1.85 -22.93
CA GLY A 132 1.61 0.93 -22.95
C GLY A 132 2.96 1.55 -23.34
N GLU A 133 2.99 2.84 -23.72
CA GLU A 133 4.19 3.57 -24.13
C GLU A 133 4.48 4.77 -23.20
N PRO A 134 4.69 4.55 -21.89
CA PRO A 134 4.96 5.66 -21.00
C PRO A 134 6.30 6.33 -21.34
N PRO A 135 6.45 7.65 -21.06
CA PRO A 135 7.65 8.37 -21.37
C PRO A 135 8.90 7.73 -20.76
N SER A 136 9.94 7.47 -21.57
CA SER A 136 11.17 6.82 -21.12
C SER A 136 11.83 7.57 -19.96
N PHE A 137 11.87 8.89 -20.03
CA PHE A 137 12.45 9.73 -18.96
C PHE A 137 11.70 9.58 -17.63
N TYR A 138 10.37 9.32 -17.65
CA TYR A 138 9.61 9.12 -16.42
C TYR A 138 9.83 7.71 -15.87
N ARG A 139 9.99 6.73 -16.75
CA ARG A 139 10.37 5.36 -16.37
C ARG A 139 11.74 5.33 -15.69
N GLU A 140 12.73 6.02 -16.25
CA GLU A 140 14.06 6.16 -15.63
C GLU A 140 13.96 6.81 -14.25
N TRP A 141 13.15 7.86 -14.13
CA TRP A 141 12.93 8.55 -12.85
C TRP A 141 12.35 7.63 -11.77
N VAL A 142 11.36 6.80 -12.12
CA VAL A 142 10.80 5.81 -11.18
C VAL A 142 11.84 4.75 -10.81
N LYS A 143 12.62 4.29 -11.78
CA LYS A 143 13.71 3.31 -11.54
C LYS A 143 14.80 3.88 -10.62
N ASP A 144 15.19 5.11 -10.82
CA ASP A 144 16.14 5.79 -9.94
C ASP A 144 15.57 5.91 -8.53
N GLY A 145 14.29 6.22 -8.40
CA GLY A 145 13.61 6.23 -7.13
C GLY A 145 13.61 4.89 -6.41
N LEU A 146 13.33 3.80 -7.13
CA LEU A 146 13.40 2.46 -6.56
C LEU A 146 14.82 2.08 -6.12
N ARG A 147 15.84 2.48 -6.90
CA ARG A 147 17.25 2.28 -6.55
C ARG A 147 17.63 3.06 -5.29
N GLU A 148 17.22 4.33 -5.18
CA GLU A 148 17.47 5.13 -3.99
C GLU A 148 16.79 4.55 -2.74
N VAL A 149 15.57 4.05 -2.87
CA VAL A 149 14.89 3.31 -1.79
C VAL A 149 15.69 2.07 -1.41
N GLU A 150 16.14 1.28 -2.39
CA GLU A 150 16.94 0.07 -2.16
C GLU A 150 18.22 0.35 -1.38
N GLU A 151 18.96 1.38 -1.76
CA GLU A 151 20.19 1.80 -1.10
C GLU A 151 19.97 2.22 0.36
N ARG A 152 18.76 2.70 0.68
CA ARG A 152 18.36 3.19 2.00
C ARG A 152 17.57 2.19 2.84
N LEU A 153 17.30 0.98 2.39
CA LEU A 153 16.49 0.00 3.14
C LEU A 153 16.94 -0.21 4.59
N GLN A 154 18.25 -0.04 4.84
CA GLN A 154 18.81 -0.31 6.18
C GLN A 154 18.45 0.81 7.16
N GLY A 155 18.04 0.40 8.36
CA GLY A 155 17.79 1.32 9.47
C GLY A 155 16.34 1.81 9.60
N TYR A 156 15.43 1.36 8.75
CA TYR A 156 14.01 1.64 8.86
C TYR A 156 13.24 0.37 9.24
N ALA A 157 12.22 0.55 10.08
CA ALA A 157 11.31 -0.51 10.45
C ALA A 157 10.04 -0.54 9.58
N LEU A 158 9.70 0.59 8.97
CA LEU A 158 8.62 0.72 8.00
C LEU A 158 9.13 1.44 6.75
N ILE A 159 8.83 0.87 5.59
CA ILE A 159 9.11 1.45 4.28
C ILE A 159 7.76 1.64 3.58
N VAL A 160 7.46 2.85 3.16
CA VAL A 160 6.25 3.17 2.40
C VAL A 160 6.63 3.50 0.96
N LEU A 161 6.03 2.81 0.00
CA LEU A 161 6.12 3.10 -1.43
C LEU A 161 4.76 3.63 -1.88
N ASP A 162 4.53 4.92 -1.66
CA ASP A 162 3.26 5.56 -1.98
C ASP A 162 3.14 5.80 -3.50
N GLU A 163 1.98 5.46 -4.07
CA GLU A 163 1.64 5.50 -5.50
C GLU A 163 2.49 4.59 -6.41
N ILE A 164 3.26 3.65 -5.87
CA ILE A 164 4.06 2.71 -6.69
C ILE A 164 3.19 1.79 -7.55
N LEU A 165 1.98 1.42 -7.07
CA LEU A 165 1.06 0.59 -7.83
C LEU A 165 0.47 1.35 -9.03
N VAL A 166 0.37 2.69 -8.95
CA VAL A 166 -0.01 3.52 -10.11
C VAL A 166 1.14 3.56 -11.11
N ALA A 167 2.38 3.73 -10.64
CA ALA A 167 3.56 3.65 -11.51
C ALA A 167 3.63 2.29 -12.24
N LEU A 168 3.34 1.19 -11.54
CA LEU A 168 3.22 -0.14 -12.15
C LEU A 168 2.12 -0.19 -13.21
N SER A 169 0.92 0.31 -12.92
CA SER A 169 -0.22 0.28 -13.85
C SER A 169 0.02 1.12 -15.11
N PHE A 170 0.89 2.11 -15.02
CA PHE A 170 1.32 2.93 -16.16
C PHE A 170 2.51 2.35 -16.92
N GLY A 171 3.09 1.23 -16.47
CA GLY A 171 4.26 0.61 -17.07
C GLY A 171 5.56 1.40 -16.85
N LEU A 172 5.61 2.24 -15.81
CA LEU A 172 6.81 2.99 -15.40
C LEU A 172 7.80 2.13 -14.64
N THR A 173 7.33 1.05 -14.04
CA THR A 173 8.10 -0.04 -13.42
C THR A 173 7.42 -1.36 -13.75
N THR A 174 8.06 -2.47 -13.42
CA THR A 174 7.50 -3.81 -13.58
C THR A 174 7.24 -4.49 -12.24
N GLU A 175 6.40 -5.53 -12.25
CA GLU A 175 6.14 -6.32 -11.05
C GLU A 175 7.42 -6.98 -10.54
N GLU A 176 8.27 -7.47 -11.45
CA GLU A 176 9.55 -8.09 -11.13
C GLU A 176 10.50 -7.11 -10.42
N GLU A 177 10.56 -5.85 -10.84
CA GLU A 177 11.37 -4.81 -10.19
C GLU A 177 10.89 -4.54 -8.76
N ILE A 178 9.57 -4.48 -8.55
CA ILE A 178 8.98 -4.33 -7.21
C ILE A 178 9.27 -5.57 -6.36
N VAL A 179 9.04 -6.77 -6.87
CA VAL A 179 9.31 -8.03 -6.16
C VAL A 179 10.78 -8.16 -5.79
N ALA A 180 11.70 -7.76 -6.69
CA ALA A 180 13.14 -7.77 -6.40
C ALA A 180 13.50 -6.84 -5.22
N LEU A 181 12.83 -5.68 -5.10
CA LEU A 181 12.99 -4.79 -3.95
C LEU A 181 12.42 -5.41 -2.67
N LEU A 182 11.21 -6.01 -2.74
CA LEU A 182 10.59 -6.69 -1.60
C LEU A 182 11.46 -7.81 -1.04
N GLN A 183 12.13 -8.57 -1.89
CA GLN A 183 13.05 -9.65 -1.49
C GLN A 183 14.31 -9.16 -0.76
N LYS A 184 14.66 -7.88 -0.89
CA LYS A 184 15.81 -7.26 -0.22
C LYS A 184 15.47 -6.69 1.16
N THR A 185 14.19 -6.67 1.53
CA THR A 185 13.78 -6.25 2.88
C THR A 185 14.24 -7.26 3.92
N LYS A 186 14.58 -6.76 5.09
CA LYS A 186 15.11 -7.58 6.19
C LYS A 186 14.00 -8.03 7.13
N VAL A 187 14.31 -9.05 7.91
CA VAL A 187 13.50 -9.47 9.04
C VAL A 187 13.17 -8.26 9.93
N GLY A 188 11.91 -8.08 10.28
CA GLY A 188 11.43 -6.97 11.11
C GLY A 188 11.14 -5.66 10.38
N GLN A 189 11.30 -5.61 9.05
CA GLN A 189 10.95 -4.46 8.24
C GLN A 189 9.58 -4.66 7.58
N ASP A 190 8.60 -3.85 7.96
CA ASP A 190 7.31 -3.79 7.26
C ASP A 190 7.45 -2.92 5.99
N ILE A 191 6.81 -3.33 4.91
CA ILE A 191 6.73 -2.55 3.68
C ILE A 191 5.28 -2.36 3.26
N LEU A 192 4.92 -1.11 2.93
CA LEU A 192 3.59 -0.74 2.46
C LEU A 192 3.65 -0.23 1.02
N LEU A 193 2.91 -0.86 0.14
CA LEU A 193 2.67 -0.41 -1.23
C LEU A 193 1.30 0.26 -1.31
N THR A 194 1.22 1.44 -1.93
CA THR A 194 -0.08 2.05 -2.19
C THR A 194 -0.30 2.35 -3.67
N GLY A 195 -1.55 2.50 -4.04
CA GLY A 195 -1.99 2.90 -5.38
C GLY A 195 -3.23 2.16 -5.85
N ARG A 196 -3.64 2.45 -7.07
CA ARG A 196 -4.74 1.74 -7.73
C ARG A 196 -4.22 0.50 -8.46
N ASN A 197 -5.12 -0.44 -8.75
CA ASN A 197 -4.85 -1.58 -9.64
C ASN A 197 -3.67 -2.47 -9.18
N ALA A 198 -3.64 -2.87 -7.91
CA ALA A 198 -2.69 -3.88 -7.46
C ALA A 198 -2.81 -5.14 -8.31
N SER A 199 -1.70 -5.66 -8.81
CA SER A 199 -1.68 -6.90 -9.59
C SER A 199 -2.01 -8.11 -8.73
N SER A 200 -2.54 -9.16 -9.34
CA SER A 200 -2.82 -10.42 -8.65
C SER A 200 -1.56 -11.08 -8.07
N GLY A 201 -0.40 -10.89 -8.71
CA GLY A 201 0.88 -11.39 -8.22
C GLY A 201 1.31 -10.69 -6.93
N LEU A 202 1.25 -9.36 -6.88
CA LEU A 202 1.56 -8.61 -5.65
C LEU A 202 0.56 -8.89 -4.53
N ILE A 203 -0.75 -9.03 -4.85
CA ILE A 203 -1.77 -9.41 -3.88
C ILE A 203 -1.47 -10.78 -3.27
N ALA A 204 -1.03 -11.75 -4.07
CA ALA A 204 -0.68 -13.09 -3.60
C ALA A 204 0.57 -13.11 -2.70
N LEU A 205 1.48 -12.15 -2.88
CA LEU A 205 2.68 -12.01 -2.05
C LEU A 205 2.44 -11.24 -0.75
N ALA A 206 1.38 -10.43 -0.70
CA ALA A 206 1.10 -9.56 0.43
C ALA A 206 0.55 -10.34 1.63
N ASP A 207 0.94 -9.92 2.84
CA ASP A 207 0.40 -10.44 4.10
C ASP A 207 -0.89 -9.70 4.51
N VAL A 208 -1.02 -8.42 4.11
CA VAL A 208 -2.20 -7.59 4.38
C VAL A 208 -2.59 -6.83 3.12
N VAL A 209 -3.84 -6.99 2.70
CA VAL A 209 -4.41 -6.22 1.59
C VAL A 209 -5.66 -5.50 2.07
N THR A 210 -5.68 -4.18 1.90
CA THR A 210 -6.86 -3.35 2.18
C THR A 210 -7.29 -2.66 0.91
N GLU A 211 -8.53 -2.88 0.51
CA GLU A 211 -9.12 -2.22 -0.65
C GLU A 211 -10.01 -1.05 -0.20
N MET A 212 -9.72 0.15 -0.69
CA MET A 212 -10.52 1.35 -0.48
C MET A 212 -11.47 1.54 -1.65
N VAL A 213 -12.74 1.28 -1.42
CA VAL A 213 -13.79 1.34 -2.46
C VAL A 213 -14.49 2.69 -2.42
N GLU A 214 -14.55 3.37 -3.57
CA GLU A 214 -15.34 4.60 -3.71
C GLU A 214 -16.83 4.28 -3.72
N ARG A 215 -17.53 4.65 -2.67
CA ARG A 215 -19.00 4.57 -2.61
C ARG A 215 -19.66 5.85 -3.11
N LYS A 216 -19.04 7.02 -2.82
CA LYS A 216 -19.46 8.34 -3.25
C LYS A 216 -18.27 9.28 -3.19
N HIS A 217 -18.09 10.14 -4.17
CA HIS A 217 -17.06 11.17 -4.16
C HIS A 217 -17.61 12.48 -4.73
N TYR A 218 -17.40 13.58 -4.02
CA TYR A 218 -17.86 14.91 -4.42
C TYR A 218 -17.21 15.42 -5.72
N TYR A 219 -16.05 14.89 -6.09
CA TYR A 219 -15.41 15.16 -7.37
C TYR A 219 -16.35 14.88 -8.57
N ARG A 220 -17.16 13.81 -8.49
CA ARG A 220 -18.19 13.49 -9.50
C ARG A 220 -19.31 14.54 -9.58
N GLN A 221 -19.37 15.46 -8.61
CA GLN A 221 -20.29 16.59 -8.55
C GLN A 221 -19.59 17.91 -8.94
N GLY A 222 -18.34 17.84 -9.47
CA GLY A 222 -17.57 19.01 -9.89
C GLY A 222 -16.84 19.74 -8.75
N VAL A 223 -16.80 19.17 -7.54
CA VAL A 223 -16.00 19.75 -6.44
C VAL A 223 -14.53 19.46 -6.71
N ARG A 224 -13.72 20.52 -6.81
CA ARG A 224 -12.28 20.46 -7.04
C ARG A 224 -11.52 19.97 -5.81
N ALA A 225 -10.26 19.54 -6.03
CA ALA A 225 -9.35 19.21 -4.94
C ALA A 225 -9.16 20.40 -3.99
N ARG A 226 -9.13 20.12 -2.69
CA ARG A 226 -9.05 21.12 -1.62
C ARG A 226 -7.74 20.96 -0.87
N VAL A 227 -7.02 22.06 -0.74
CA VAL A 227 -5.74 22.11 -0.02
C VAL A 227 -5.92 21.60 1.42
N GLY A 228 -5.03 20.71 1.84
CA GLY A 228 -5.04 20.11 3.18
C GLY A 228 -6.11 19.03 3.42
N ILE A 229 -6.98 18.75 2.40
CA ILE A 229 -7.98 17.69 2.47
C ILE A 229 -7.77 16.66 1.36
N ASP A 230 -7.49 17.14 0.16
CA ASP A 230 -7.35 16.29 -1.03
C ASP A 230 -5.90 16.32 -1.57
N GLU A 231 -5.19 17.41 -1.31
CA GLU A 231 -3.80 17.68 -1.69
C GLU A 231 -3.03 18.48 -0.63
#